data_151fd5dcf8cb3a9051f8ba903984c5fd
#
_entry.id   151fd5dcf8cb3a9051f8ba903984c5fd
#
_cell.length_a   1.000
_cell.length_b   1.000
_cell.length_c   1.000
_cell.angle_alpha   90.00
_cell.angle_beta   90.00
_cell.angle_gamma   90.00
#
_symmetry.space_group_name_H-M   'P 1'
#
loop_
_entity.id
_entity.type
_entity.pdbx_description
1 polymer ?
#
loop_
_entity_poly.entity_id
_entity_poly.type
_entity_poly.pdbx_seq_one_letter_code
_entity_poly.pdbx_strand_id
1 'polypeptide(L)'
;MGQPPYVILIDKALRDEGTSYHYLPPAPYSCLDPALREMVSARWDHGLVSLYVGASWTTDAPFRETEALIAQRRAEGILTVEMEAAALYAASQARQYQIICFAHVTNQMGQTEGDFEKGEASGSETALSVISQTARAWGQRETKPAQPGNLTGVDFEPSRLS
;
A
#
# COMPACT_ATOMS: atom_id res chain seq x y z
N MET A 1 9.86 15.88 1.30
CA MET A 1 10.50 14.57 1.05
C MET A 1 11.86 14.81 0.46
N GLY A 2 12.81 13.88 0.65
CA GLY A 2 14.15 13.94 0.05
C GLY A 2 14.17 13.66 -1.44
N GLN A 3 15.38 13.58 -2.01
CA GLN A 3 15.57 13.11 -3.38
C GLN A 3 15.33 11.60 -3.46
N PRO A 4 14.76 11.05 -4.57
CA PRO A 4 14.68 9.61 -4.79
C PRO A 4 16.08 8.95 -4.83
N PRO A 5 16.21 7.64 -4.55
CA PRO A 5 15.10 6.73 -4.22
C PRO A 5 14.70 6.79 -2.73
N TYR A 6 13.41 6.65 -2.45
CA TYR A 6 12.87 6.50 -1.11
C TYR A 6 11.63 5.61 -1.12
N VAL A 7 11.16 5.20 0.04
CA VAL A 7 10.02 4.30 0.18
C VAL A 7 8.87 4.99 0.91
N ILE A 8 7.66 4.76 0.46
CA ILE A 8 6.44 5.19 1.13
C ILE A 8 5.74 3.95 1.70
N LEU A 9 5.57 3.91 3.03
CA LEU A 9 4.61 3.01 3.66
C LEU A 9 3.22 3.61 3.42
N ILE A 10 2.40 2.94 2.65
CA ILE A 10 1.07 3.40 2.32
C ILE A 10 0.17 3.17 3.54
N ASP A 11 -0.26 4.24 4.20
CA ASP A 11 -1.15 4.15 5.37
C ASP A 11 -2.62 4.14 4.98
N LYS A 12 -2.96 4.74 3.83
CA LYS A 12 -4.29 4.68 3.21
C LYS A 12 -4.16 4.83 1.70
N ALA A 13 -5.07 4.19 0.98
CA ALA A 13 -5.10 4.18 -0.48
C ALA A 13 -6.44 4.71 -0.99
N LEU A 14 -6.40 5.76 -1.83
CA LEU A 14 -7.59 6.30 -2.49
C LEU A 14 -8.10 5.25 -3.50
N ARG A 15 -9.38 4.93 -3.40
CA ARG A 15 -10.06 3.88 -4.18
C ARG A 15 -10.59 4.45 -5.51
N ASP A 16 -9.71 4.61 -6.48
CA ASP A 16 -10.05 5.03 -7.84
C ASP A 16 -9.88 3.88 -8.84
N GLU A 17 -10.43 2.72 -8.47
CA GLU A 17 -10.37 1.45 -9.19
C GLU A 17 -11.61 0.59 -8.86
N GLY A 18 -11.83 -0.52 -9.58
CA GLY A 18 -13.03 -1.34 -9.44
C GLY A 18 -12.95 -2.46 -8.39
N THR A 19 -11.75 -2.99 -8.13
CA THR A 19 -11.57 -4.25 -7.39
C THR A 19 -11.91 -4.14 -5.91
N SER A 20 -11.56 -3.06 -5.24
CA SER A 20 -11.78 -2.87 -3.80
C SER A 20 -13.26 -2.88 -3.41
N TYR A 21 -14.15 -2.50 -4.33
CA TYR A 21 -15.60 -2.48 -4.12
C TYR A 21 -16.23 -3.88 -4.02
N HIS A 22 -15.51 -4.94 -4.45
CA HIS A 22 -15.92 -6.33 -4.23
C HIS A 22 -15.70 -6.80 -2.79
N TYR A 23 -14.90 -6.08 -2.01
CA TYR A 23 -14.53 -6.46 -0.65
C TYR A 23 -15.15 -5.56 0.42
N LEU A 24 -15.28 -4.26 0.16
CA LEU A 24 -15.78 -3.28 1.12
C LEU A 24 -16.86 -2.38 0.49
N PRO A 25 -17.82 -1.89 1.29
CA PRO A 25 -18.77 -0.87 0.86
C PRO A 25 -18.06 0.37 0.27
N PRO A 26 -18.77 1.20 -0.52
CA PRO A 26 -18.22 2.44 -1.03
C PRO A 26 -17.67 3.35 0.08
N ALA A 27 -16.41 3.73 -0.06
CA ALA A 27 -15.71 4.68 0.79
C ALA A 27 -14.55 5.26 -0.02
N PRO A 28 -14.06 6.48 0.27
CA PRO A 28 -12.98 7.08 -0.51
C PRO A 28 -11.63 6.36 -0.33
N TYR A 29 -11.39 5.75 0.82
CA TYR A 29 -10.12 5.09 1.13
C TYR A 29 -10.32 3.69 1.69
N SER A 30 -9.34 2.81 1.45
CA SER A 30 -9.03 1.64 2.26
C SER A 30 -7.70 1.88 2.99
N CYS A 31 -7.52 1.28 4.18
CA CYS A 31 -6.45 1.66 5.08
C CYS A 31 -5.62 0.46 5.55
N LEU A 32 -4.34 0.72 5.80
CA LEU A 32 -3.46 -0.17 6.54
C LEU A 32 -3.95 -0.31 7.99
N ASP A 33 -3.85 -1.51 8.54
CA ASP A 33 -4.06 -1.74 9.96
C ASP A 33 -3.12 -0.85 10.80
N PRO A 34 -3.65 -0.05 11.75
CA PRO A 34 -2.84 0.85 12.57
C PRO A 34 -1.73 0.15 13.37
N ALA A 35 -1.97 -1.09 13.83
CA ALA A 35 -0.96 -1.86 14.56
C ALA A 35 0.19 -2.30 13.66
N LEU A 36 -0.09 -2.64 12.40
CA LEU A 36 0.94 -2.95 11.41
C LEU A 36 1.76 -1.70 11.03
N ARG A 37 1.08 -0.55 10.88
CA ARG A 37 1.75 0.73 10.64
C ARG A 37 2.74 1.06 11.76
N GLU A 38 2.28 0.98 13.00
CA GLU A 38 3.11 1.25 14.18
C GLU A 38 4.28 0.27 14.28
N MET A 39 4.03 -1.01 14.08
CA MET A 39 5.05 -2.06 14.10
C MET A 39 6.20 -1.76 13.13
N VAL A 40 5.88 -1.37 11.89
CA VAL A 40 6.90 -1.04 10.88
C VAL A 40 7.61 0.24 11.25
N SER A 41 6.86 1.31 11.54
CA SER A 41 7.42 2.66 11.78
C SER A 41 8.35 2.69 12.98
N ALA A 42 8.00 1.99 14.07
CA ALA A 42 8.78 1.99 15.31
C ALA A 42 10.12 1.24 15.18
N ARG A 43 10.29 0.41 14.16
CA ARG A 43 11.48 -0.46 14.00
C ARG A 43 12.23 -0.21 12.71
N TRP A 44 11.86 0.84 11.97
CA TRP A 44 12.49 1.13 10.69
C TRP A 44 13.89 1.73 10.86
N ASP A 45 14.85 1.17 10.15
CA ASP A 45 16.21 1.72 10.09
C ASP A 45 16.33 2.71 8.92
N HIS A 46 16.20 3.99 9.24
CA HIS A 46 16.33 5.09 8.28
C HIS A 46 17.75 5.26 7.70
N GLY A 47 18.76 4.62 8.31
CA GLY A 47 20.13 4.62 7.77
C GLY A 47 20.27 3.74 6.52
N LEU A 48 19.37 2.78 6.32
CA LEU A 48 19.38 1.90 5.15
C LEU A 48 18.53 2.44 4.02
N VAL A 49 17.29 2.85 4.32
CA VAL A 49 16.32 3.38 3.34
C VAL A 49 15.46 4.44 3.99
N SER A 50 15.30 5.59 3.34
CA SER A 50 14.38 6.62 3.81
C SER A 50 12.94 6.15 3.67
N LEU A 51 12.19 6.17 4.79
CA LEU A 51 10.77 5.82 4.85
C LEU A 51 9.93 7.06 5.10
N TYR A 52 8.91 7.23 4.29
CA TYR A 52 7.81 8.17 4.53
C TYR A 52 6.52 7.37 4.75
N VAL A 53 5.58 7.95 5.47
CA VAL A 53 4.24 7.36 5.67
C VAL A 53 3.21 8.30 5.07
N GLY A 54 2.28 7.76 4.28
CA GLY A 54 1.26 8.59 3.70
C GLY A 54 0.34 7.89 2.70
N ALA A 55 -0.55 8.71 2.11
CA ALA A 55 -1.57 8.23 1.21
C ALA A 55 -1.02 7.90 -0.18
N SER A 56 -1.59 6.86 -0.80
CA SER A 56 -1.48 6.60 -2.24
C SER A 56 -2.79 6.92 -2.97
N TRP A 57 -2.68 7.05 -4.27
CA TRP A 57 -3.78 7.00 -5.21
C TRP A 57 -3.70 5.68 -5.97
N THR A 58 -4.65 4.78 -5.73
CA THR A 58 -4.76 3.53 -6.49
C THR A 58 -5.70 3.76 -7.67
N THR A 59 -5.20 3.63 -8.88
CA THR A 59 -5.99 3.75 -10.11
C THR A 59 -5.78 2.57 -11.04
N ASP A 60 -6.82 2.11 -11.72
CA ASP A 60 -6.77 1.11 -12.80
C ASP A 60 -6.72 1.77 -14.20
N ALA A 61 -6.63 3.10 -14.25
CA ALA A 61 -6.67 3.89 -15.47
C ALA A 61 -5.46 4.85 -15.60
N PRO A 62 -4.21 4.35 -15.75
CA PRO A 62 -3.01 5.18 -15.76
C PRO A 62 -3.03 6.25 -16.87
N PHE A 63 -3.70 5.98 -17.99
CA PHE A 63 -3.84 6.97 -19.08
C PHE A 63 -4.72 8.17 -18.70
N ARG A 64 -5.36 8.19 -17.53
CA ARG A 64 -6.12 9.32 -17.00
C ARG A 64 -5.33 10.16 -16.00
N GLU A 65 -4.08 9.86 -15.76
CA GLU A 65 -3.17 10.63 -14.91
C GLU A 65 -2.76 11.95 -15.58
N THR A 66 -3.73 12.84 -15.76
CA THR A 66 -3.46 14.17 -16.32
C THR A 66 -2.76 15.08 -15.32
N GLU A 67 -2.02 16.09 -15.80
CA GLU A 67 -1.34 17.08 -14.94
C GLU A 67 -2.32 17.73 -13.94
N ALA A 68 -3.53 18.06 -14.37
CA ALA A 68 -4.54 18.66 -13.51
C ALA A 68 -4.96 17.72 -12.39
N LEU A 69 -5.17 16.44 -12.70
CA LEU A 69 -5.55 15.44 -11.69
C LEU A 69 -4.39 15.15 -10.73
N ILE A 70 -3.17 15.03 -11.24
CA ILE A 70 -1.95 14.89 -10.41
C ILE A 70 -1.81 16.08 -9.45
N ALA A 71 -2.01 17.31 -9.94
CA ALA A 71 -1.96 18.51 -9.10
C ALA A 71 -3.04 18.49 -8.01
N GLN A 72 -4.26 18.05 -8.34
CA GLN A 72 -5.33 17.88 -7.38
C GLN A 72 -4.96 16.84 -6.30
N ARG A 73 -4.49 15.64 -6.69
CA ARG A 73 -4.09 14.60 -5.75
C ARG A 73 -2.96 15.04 -4.83
N ARG A 74 -1.99 15.80 -5.36
CA ARG A 74 -0.94 16.41 -4.54
C ARG A 74 -1.53 17.41 -3.50
N ALA A 75 -2.48 18.21 -3.90
CA ALA A 75 -3.15 19.14 -2.98
C ALA A 75 -3.97 18.42 -1.89
N GLU A 76 -4.48 17.22 -2.18
CA GLU A 76 -5.14 16.32 -1.21
C GLU A 76 -4.14 15.60 -0.27
N GLY A 77 -2.82 15.79 -0.45
CA GLY A 77 -1.77 15.19 0.36
C GLY A 77 -1.40 13.76 -0.04
N ILE A 78 -1.78 13.32 -1.24
CA ILE A 78 -1.39 12.03 -1.79
C ILE A 78 0.08 12.11 -2.23
N LEU A 79 0.88 11.11 -1.84
CA LEU A 79 2.33 11.07 -2.02
C LEU A 79 2.77 10.25 -3.24
N THR A 80 1.97 9.30 -3.67
CA THR A 80 2.32 8.36 -4.74
C THR A 80 1.07 7.87 -5.46
N VAL A 81 1.25 7.35 -6.66
CA VAL A 81 0.24 6.62 -7.45
C VAL A 81 0.73 5.19 -7.66
N GLU A 82 -0.18 4.25 -7.63
CA GLU A 82 0.03 2.82 -7.84
C GLU A 82 -1.29 2.15 -8.25
N MET A 83 -1.33 0.84 -8.42
CA MET A 83 -2.49 0.16 -8.99
C MET A 83 -3.10 -0.94 -8.10
N GLU A 84 -2.60 -1.17 -6.88
CA GLU A 84 -2.92 -2.37 -6.09
C GLU A 84 -3.38 -2.10 -4.65
N ALA A 85 -2.84 -1.08 -3.99
CA ALA A 85 -2.94 -0.95 -2.53
C ALA A 85 -4.37 -0.82 -2.03
N ALA A 86 -5.26 -0.12 -2.74
CA ALA A 86 -6.66 0.01 -2.32
C ALA A 86 -7.37 -1.35 -2.30
N ALA A 87 -7.18 -2.18 -3.32
CA ALA A 87 -7.77 -3.51 -3.40
C ALA A 87 -7.18 -4.46 -2.34
N LEU A 88 -5.86 -4.42 -2.14
CA LEU A 88 -5.17 -5.24 -1.14
C LEU A 88 -5.62 -4.89 0.28
N TYR A 89 -5.73 -3.61 0.62
CA TYR A 89 -6.23 -3.19 1.93
C TYR A 89 -7.72 -3.49 2.12
N ALA A 90 -8.54 -3.36 1.07
CA ALA A 90 -9.94 -3.76 1.14
C ALA A 90 -10.08 -5.27 1.41
N ALA A 91 -9.33 -6.10 0.70
CA ALA A 91 -9.30 -7.54 0.94
C ALA A 91 -8.76 -7.89 2.34
N SER A 92 -7.71 -7.18 2.80
CA SER A 92 -7.15 -7.31 4.14
C SER A 92 -8.21 -7.09 5.22
N GLN A 93 -8.96 -6.00 5.14
CA GLN A 93 -10.01 -5.66 6.10
C GLN A 93 -11.15 -6.68 6.06
N ALA A 94 -11.62 -7.06 4.86
CA ALA A 94 -12.73 -7.99 4.69
C ALA A 94 -12.41 -9.42 5.15
N ARG A 95 -11.15 -9.85 5.05
CA ARG A 95 -10.70 -11.22 5.32
C ARG A 95 -9.80 -11.35 6.54
N GLN A 96 -9.55 -10.23 7.25
CA GLN A 96 -8.65 -10.18 8.41
C GLN A 96 -7.23 -10.65 8.07
N TYR A 97 -6.76 -10.36 6.85
CA TYR A 97 -5.38 -10.60 6.45
C TYR A 97 -4.48 -9.48 6.94
N GLN A 98 -3.21 -9.79 7.14
CA GLN A 98 -2.19 -8.81 7.50
C GLN A 98 -1.39 -8.47 6.25
N ILE A 99 -1.71 -7.35 5.62
CA ILE A 99 -1.08 -6.89 4.38
C ILE A 99 -0.48 -5.51 4.62
N ILE A 100 0.75 -5.33 4.16
CA ILE A 100 1.48 -4.06 4.20
C ILE A 100 1.91 -3.73 2.79
N CYS A 101 1.55 -2.55 2.31
CA CYS A 101 1.95 -2.07 0.98
C CYS A 101 2.99 -0.96 1.11
N PHE A 102 4.03 -1.05 0.27
CA PHE A 102 5.04 -0.04 0.10
C PHE A 102 5.10 0.41 -1.35
N ALA A 103 5.30 1.71 -1.56
CA ALA A 103 5.68 2.23 -2.86
C ALA A 103 7.16 2.61 -2.85
N HIS A 104 7.93 2.08 -3.79
CA HIS A 104 9.31 2.47 -4.03
C HIS A 104 9.31 3.60 -5.07
N VAL A 105 9.62 4.81 -4.63
CA VAL A 105 9.67 5.98 -5.49
C VAL A 105 11.08 6.14 -6.05
N THR A 106 11.21 5.92 -7.34
CA THR A 106 12.49 6.01 -8.07
C THR A 106 12.59 7.28 -8.88
N ASN A 107 11.46 7.90 -9.22
CA ASN A 107 11.38 9.15 -9.96
C ASN A 107 10.23 10.03 -9.46
N GLN A 108 10.24 11.30 -9.82
CA GLN A 108 9.15 12.23 -9.51
C GLN A 108 8.36 12.49 -10.80
N MET A 109 7.10 12.04 -10.83
CA MET A 109 6.21 12.25 -11.98
C MET A 109 6.10 13.75 -12.34
N GLY A 110 6.24 14.05 -13.61
CA GLY A 110 5.97 15.37 -14.17
C GLY A 110 7.12 16.39 -14.05
N GLN A 111 8.37 15.96 -13.81
CA GLN A 111 9.50 16.90 -13.76
C GLN A 111 10.43 16.81 -14.98
N THR A 112 10.53 15.68 -15.69
CA THR A 112 11.31 15.58 -16.95
C THR A 112 10.78 14.47 -17.85
N GLU A 113 10.64 14.74 -19.16
CA GLU A 113 10.39 13.71 -20.16
C GLU A 113 11.60 12.75 -20.21
N GLY A 114 11.35 11.45 -19.99
CA GLY A 114 12.35 10.40 -20.16
C GLY A 114 13.02 9.89 -18.89
N ASP A 115 12.71 10.43 -17.71
CA ASP A 115 13.32 10.02 -16.44
C ASP A 115 12.64 8.76 -15.88
N PHE A 116 12.88 7.60 -16.53
CA PHE A 116 12.46 6.29 -16.08
C PHE A 116 13.62 5.57 -15.38
N GLU A 117 14.30 6.27 -14.47
CA GLU A 117 15.36 5.65 -13.69
C GLU A 117 14.78 4.73 -12.63
N LYS A 118 15.03 3.43 -12.80
CA LYS A 118 14.63 2.39 -11.85
C LYS A 118 15.56 2.26 -10.64
N GLY A 119 16.57 3.14 -10.51
CA GLY A 119 17.64 3.03 -9.53
C GLY A 119 18.63 1.91 -9.83
N GLU A 120 19.68 1.77 -9.00
CA GLU A 120 20.66 0.68 -9.13
C GLU A 120 19.97 -0.69 -9.05
N ALA A 121 20.42 -1.65 -9.86
CA ALA A 121 19.86 -2.98 -9.99
C ALA A 121 18.32 -2.99 -10.17
N SER A 122 17.77 -1.99 -10.87
CA SER A 122 16.32 -1.83 -11.09
C SER A 122 15.51 -1.73 -9.77
N GLY A 123 16.11 -1.20 -8.71
CA GLY A 123 15.49 -1.04 -7.39
C GLY A 123 15.40 -2.30 -6.56
N SER A 124 15.96 -3.43 -7.01
CA SER A 124 15.85 -4.71 -6.30
C SER A 124 16.54 -4.71 -4.94
N GLU A 125 17.67 -4.03 -4.78
CA GLU A 125 18.39 -3.92 -3.50
C GLU A 125 17.54 -3.17 -2.46
N THR A 126 16.93 -2.06 -2.86
CA THR A 126 16.00 -1.32 -2.00
C THR A 126 14.80 -2.19 -1.61
N ALA A 127 14.19 -2.90 -2.57
CA ALA A 127 13.08 -3.81 -2.30
C ALA A 127 13.46 -4.92 -1.31
N LEU A 128 14.62 -5.55 -1.46
CA LEU A 128 15.12 -6.56 -0.52
C LEU A 128 15.37 -5.97 0.88
N SER A 129 15.90 -4.75 0.96
CA SER A 129 16.07 -4.05 2.24
C SER A 129 14.73 -3.80 2.93
N VAL A 130 13.72 -3.32 2.20
CA VAL A 130 12.34 -3.12 2.70
C VAL A 130 11.75 -4.42 3.23
N ILE A 131 11.83 -5.51 2.44
CA ILE A 131 11.33 -6.84 2.83
C ILE A 131 12.04 -7.32 4.10
N SER A 132 13.37 -7.22 4.15
CA SER A 132 14.17 -7.67 5.29
C SER A 132 13.85 -6.91 6.57
N GLN A 133 13.72 -5.59 6.51
CA GLN A 133 13.35 -4.76 7.65
C GLN A 133 11.93 -5.08 8.15
N THR A 134 10.98 -5.20 7.22
CA THR A 134 9.59 -5.55 7.54
C THR A 134 9.48 -6.93 8.16
N ALA A 135 10.20 -7.93 7.63
CA ALA A 135 10.23 -9.28 8.19
C ALA A 135 10.82 -9.32 9.59
N ARG A 136 11.89 -8.55 9.86
CA ARG A 136 12.45 -8.42 11.22
C ARG A 136 11.47 -7.78 12.19
N ALA A 137 10.82 -6.69 11.79
CA ALA A 137 9.81 -6.04 12.61
C ALA A 137 8.64 -6.99 12.91
N TRP A 138 8.24 -7.77 11.91
CA TRP A 138 7.19 -8.77 12.04
C TRP A 138 7.57 -9.90 13.02
N GLY A 139 8.77 -10.42 12.94
CA GLY A 139 9.27 -11.48 13.84
C GLY A 139 9.42 -11.06 15.30
N GLN A 140 9.58 -9.75 15.56
CA GLN A 140 9.74 -9.18 16.90
C GLN A 140 8.43 -8.68 17.52
N ARG A 141 7.30 -8.82 16.82
CA ARG A 141 6.00 -8.46 17.41
C ARG A 141 5.67 -9.44 18.54
N GLU A 142 5.11 -8.93 19.63
CA GLU A 142 4.52 -9.79 20.64
C GLU A 142 3.36 -10.58 19.99
N THR A 143 3.47 -11.90 20.01
CA THR A 143 2.38 -12.77 19.55
C THR A 143 1.26 -12.66 20.58
N LYS A 144 0.29 -11.79 20.33
CA LYS A 144 -0.98 -11.84 21.06
C LYS A 144 -1.55 -13.23 20.83
N PRO A 145 -1.84 -14.03 21.87
CA PRO A 145 -2.39 -15.37 21.67
C PRO A 145 -3.62 -15.25 20.78
N ALA A 146 -3.69 -16.06 19.74
CA ALA A 146 -4.83 -16.12 18.86
C ALA A 146 -6.07 -16.40 19.71
N GLN A 147 -7.02 -15.48 19.75
CA GLN A 147 -8.35 -15.80 20.26
C GLN A 147 -8.90 -16.89 19.34
N PRO A 148 -9.40 -18.03 19.86
CA PRO A 148 -10.02 -19.04 19.03
C PRO A 148 -11.22 -18.41 18.33
N GLY A 149 -11.01 -18.03 17.08
CA GLY A 149 -12.08 -17.52 16.22
C GLY A 149 -13.11 -18.62 16.05
N ASN A 150 -14.32 -18.28 16.40
CA ASN A 150 -15.50 -19.11 16.21
C ASN A 150 -15.67 -19.31 14.68
N LEU A 151 -15.13 -20.40 14.17
CA LEU A 151 -15.37 -20.86 12.79
C LEU A 151 -16.80 -21.45 12.72
N THR A 152 -17.80 -20.61 12.90
CA THR A 152 -19.18 -20.98 12.56
C THR A 152 -19.38 -20.67 11.08
N GLY A 153 -19.52 -21.76 10.33
CA GLY A 153 -19.95 -21.94 8.98
C GLY A 153 -20.38 -20.74 8.17
N VAL A 154 -19.62 -20.45 7.13
CA VAL A 154 -20.18 -19.79 5.95
C VAL A 154 -20.65 -20.91 5.05
N ASP A 155 -21.95 -21.24 5.14
CA ASP A 155 -22.62 -22.10 4.19
C ASP A 155 -22.55 -21.44 2.80
N PHE A 156 -21.82 -22.08 1.92
CA PHE A 156 -21.77 -21.71 0.51
C PHE A 156 -23.03 -22.28 -0.15
N GLU A 157 -24.09 -21.48 -0.24
CA GLU A 157 -25.26 -21.84 -1.03
C GLU A 157 -24.99 -21.55 -2.51
N PRO A 158 -24.92 -22.58 -3.38
CA PRO A 158 -24.79 -22.31 -4.81
C PRO A 158 -26.15 -21.84 -5.34
N SER A 159 -26.29 -20.53 -5.54
CA SER A 159 -27.48 -19.95 -6.17
C SER A 159 -27.63 -20.50 -7.58
N ARG A 160 -28.78 -21.12 -7.82
CA ARG A 160 -29.26 -21.65 -9.08
C ARG A 160 -29.25 -20.58 -10.17
N LEU A 161 -28.44 -20.80 -11.20
CA LEU A 161 -28.65 -20.17 -12.51
C LEU A 161 -29.84 -20.86 -13.18
N SER A 162 -30.93 -20.16 -13.32
CA SER A 162 -32.03 -20.43 -14.25
C SER A 162 -32.25 -19.19 -15.09
#